data_d23028e3b1e7a208d957d5c7cb08dce2
#
_entry.id   d23028e3b1e7a208d957d5c7cb08dce2
#
_cell.length_a   1.000
_cell.length_b   1.000
_cell.length_c   1.000
_cell.angle_alpha   90.00
_cell.angle_beta   90.00
_cell.angle_gamma   90.00
#
_symmetry.space_group_name_H-M   'P 1'
#
loop_
_entity.id
_entity.type
_entity.pdbx_description
1 polymer ?
#
loop_
_entity_poly.entity_id
_entity_poly.type
_entity_poly.pdbx_seq_one_letter_code
_entity_poly.pdbx_strand_id
1 'polypeptide(L)'
;MKISVKNTQYPSEKEQFAYLKDCGFDGCIFTFGHYFSRTGVFGDIYNVTDEQIEKHFTMLREEAEKVGFVVCQTHSQFSGHPKRYDSMDEIVKREEACIKATHYLGSKFCVVHPVFTANRRYDIEMKENFDAAVDFYKRLIPALEKYDVYCCIENMWHCDPVYGHICATILSRAKEMVEMCNVLGDRFKICVDVGHGLLTQDDPCEMVRIAGDKLGCLHAHDNDGILDLHAFPFTPHGKPCGMSWKPLRMDWTAFMKALDEVDYRGSLCFELGAPGPEPIWKAGYEYMAAIARYLTTLRNAEY
;
A
#
# COMPACT_ATOMS: atom_id res chain seq x y z
N MET A 1 -10.25 13.39 -8.58
CA MET A 1 -9.61 12.30 -7.80
C MET A 1 -9.36 12.78 -6.39
N LYS A 2 -9.62 11.96 -5.37
CA LYS A 2 -9.22 12.25 -3.98
C LYS A 2 -7.71 12.10 -3.83
N ILE A 3 -7.12 12.87 -2.90
CA ILE A 3 -5.74 12.69 -2.48
C ILE A 3 -5.68 12.17 -1.05
N SER A 4 -4.80 11.22 -0.80
CA SER A 4 -4.63 10.59 0.51
C SER A 4 -3.17 10.35 0.85
N VAL A 5 -2.89 10.20 2.13
CA VAL A 5 -1.55 9.99 2.68
C VAL A 5 -1.59 8.94 3.77
N LYS A 6 -0.45 8.36 4.13
CA LYS A 6 -0.35 7.44 5.27
C LYS A 6 -0.83 8.11 6.55
N ASN A 7 -1.62 7.39 7.36
CA ASN A 7 -2.07 7.90 8.66
C ASN A 7 -0.87 8.14 9.60
N THR A 8 -0.99 9.15 10.46
CA THR A 8 0.14 9.62 11.28
C THR A 8 0.04 9.27 12.75
N GLN A 9 -1.18 9.00 13.26
CA GLN A 9 -1.52 8.90 14.68
C GLN A 9 -1.18 10.18 15.51
N TYR A 10 -0.91 11.28 14.83
CA TYR A 10 -0.60 12.58 15.46
C TYR A 10 -1.74 13.58 15.18
N PRO A 11 -2.10 14.48 16.11
CA PRO A 11 -1.63 14.61 17.52
C PRO A 11 -2.06 13.45 18.42
N SER A 12 -3.09 12.72 18.04
CA SER A 12 -3.58 11.50 18.69
C SER A 12 -4.28 10.61 17.64
N GLU A 13 -4.59 9.39 18.04
CA GLU A 13 -5.31 8.44 17.19
C GLU A 13 -6.65 9.00 16.66
N LYS A 14 -7.37 9.79 17.44
CA LYS A 14 -8.64 10.41 17.04
C LYS A 14 -8.47 11.69 16.24
N GLU A 15 -7.51 12.51 16.62
CA GLU A 15 -7.32 13.86 16.06
C GLU A 15 -6.55 13.85 14.74
N GLN A 16 -5.88 12.75 14.38
CA GLN A 16 -5.11 12.62 13.15
C GLN A 16 -5.92 12.97 11.88
N PHE A 17 -7.21 12.62 11.85
CA PHE A 17 -8.04 12.86 10.68
C PHE A 17 -8.31 14.36 10.45
N ALA A 18 -8.61 15.10 11.53
CA ALA A 18 -8.73 16.56 11.47
C ALA A 18 -7.39 17.20 11.09
N TYR A 19 -6.29 16.74 11.67
CA TYR A 19 -4.96 17.22 11.38
C TYR A 19 -4.58 17.05 9.90
N LEU A 20 -4.76 15.83 9.34
CA LEU A 20 -4.46 15.56 7.92
C LEU A 20 -5.43 16.30 6.98
N LYS A 21 -6.69 16.48 7.40
CA LYS A 21 -7.66 17.31 6.67
C LYS A 21 -7.22 18.76 6.59
N ASP A 22 -6.77 19.33 7.69
CA ASP A 22 -6.25 20.70 7.77
C ASP A 22 -4.98 20.88 6.91
N CYS A 23 -4.17 19.83 6.76
CA CYS A 23 -3.02 19.80 5.84
C CYS A 23 -3.43 19.72 4.37
N GLY A 24 -4.72 19.51 4.04
CA GLY A 24 -5.25 19.55 2.67
C GLY A 24 -5.55 18.19 2.03
N PHE A 25 -5.46 17.09 2.77
CA PHE A 25 -5.83 15.76 2.27
C PHE A 25 -7.33 15.48 2.37
N ASP A 26 -7.84 14.61 1.50
CA ASP A 26 -9.23 14.14 1.52
C ASP A 26 -9.41 12.88 2.34
N GLY A 27 -8.34 12.11 2.52
CA GLY A 27 -8.36 10.84 3.22
C GLY A 27 -6.98 10.28 3.52
N CYS A 28 -6.96 9.06 4.03
CA CYS A 28 -5.71 8.36 4.33
C CYS A 28 -5.70 6.90 3.84
N ILE A 29 -4.47 6.35 3.75
CA ILE A 29 -4.22 4.93 3.91
C ILE A 29 -4.05 4.67 5.39
N PHE A 30 -4.82 3.75 5.95
CA PHE A 30 -4.76 3.40 7.36
C PHE A 30 -3.97 2.11 7.56
N THR A 31 -2.84 2.19 8.27
CA THR A 31 -1.93 1.06 8.48
C THR A 31 -2.17 0.37 9.81
N PHE A 32 -2.23 -0.96 9.81
CA PHE A 32 -2.55 -1.76 11.00
C PHE A 32 -1.34 -2.24 11.81
N GLY A 33 -0.10 -1.95 11.39
CA GLY A 33 1.09 -2.43 12.08
C GLY A 33 1.16 -2.07 13.57
N HIS A 34 0.58 -0.93 13.95
CA HIS A 34 0.48 -0.49 15.34
C HIS A 34 -0.57 -1.25 16.15
N TYR A 35 -1.57 -1.85 15.52
CA TYR A 35 -2.72 -2.48 16.19
C TYR A 35 -2.52 -3.97 16.44
N PHE A 36 -2.13 -4.71 15.43
CA PHE A 36 -2.09 -6.17 15.44
C PHE A 36 -0.69 -6.77 15.54
N SER A 37 0.32 -5.96 15.87
CA SER A 37 1.64 -6.45 16.22
C SER A 37 1.67 -7.01 17.64
N ARG A 38 2.64 -7.84 17.98
CA ARG A 38 2.79 -8.41 19.34
C ARG A 38 2.87 -7.35 20.45
N THR A 39 3.37 -6.17 20.12
CA THR A 39 3.47 -5.00 21.01
C THR A 39 2.45 -3.91 20.69
N GLY A 40 1.48 -4.20 19.82
CA GLY A 40 0.46 -3.26 19.36
C GLY A 40 -0.67 -3.04 20.35
N VAL A 41 -1.60 -2.18 19.96
CA VAL A 41 -2.77 -1.79 20.79
C VAL A 41 -3.56 -2.99 21.31
N PHE A 42 -3.77 -3.99 20.47
CA PHE A 42 -4.51 -5.20 20.83
C PHE A 42 -3.62 -6.35 21.34
N GLY A 43 -2.31 -6.23 21.22
CA GLY A 43 -1.37 -7.26 21.68
C GLY A 43 -1.54 -8.59 20.96
N ASP A 44 -1.71 -9.68 21.70
CA ASP A 44 -1.86 -11.02 21.13
C ASP A 44 -3.18 -11.16 20.36
N ILE A 45 -3.06 -11.47 19.07
CA ILE A 45 -4.19 -11.60 18.12
C ILE A 45 -5.22 -12.66 18.56
N TYR A 46 -4.82 -13.67 19.34
CA TYR A 46 -5.73 -14.69 19.82
C TYR A 46 -6.63 -14.21 20.99
N ASN A 47 -6.25 -13.12 21.64
CA ASN A 47 -7.00 -12.53 22.74
C ASN A 47 -7.92 -11.37 22.29
N VAL A 48 -7.83 -10.92 21.05
CA VAL A 48 -8.66 -9.84 20.50
C VAL A 48 -10.05 -10.37 20.18
N THR A 49 -11.08 -9.74 20.72
CA THR A 49 -12.46 -10.08 20.42
C THR A 49 -12.97 -9.28 19.20
N ASP A 50 -13.96 -9.86 18.53
CA ASP A 50 -14.66 -9.21 17.41
C ASP A 50 -15.27 -7.86 17.82
N GLU A 51 -15.83 -7.78 19.02
CA GLU A 51 -16.42 -6.56 19.58
C GLU A 51 -15.39 -5.46 19.84
N GLN A 52 -14.18 -5.82 20.26
CA GLN A 52 -13.09 -4.84 20.45
C GLN A 52 -12.68 -4.20 19.13
N ILE A 53 -12.53 -5.01 18.08
CA ILE A 53 -12.21 -4.54 16.72
C ILE A 53 -13.34 -3.62 16.23
N GLU A 54 -14.57 -4.08 16.25
CA GLU A 54 -15.73 -3.31 15.83
C GLU A 54 -15.82 -1.96 16.53
N LYS A 55 -15.87 -1.97 17.87
CA LYS A 55 -15.99 -0.76 18.67
C LYS A 55 -14.88 0.25 18.38
N HIS A 56 -13.64 -0.22 18.30
CA HIS A 56 -12.48 0.67 18.13
C HIS A 56 -12.47 1.31 16.74
N PHE A 57 -12.61 0.52 15.69
CA PHE A 57 -12.51 1.06 14.32
C PHE A 57 -13.78 1.79 13.86
N THR A 58 -14.96 1.44 14.40
CA THR A 58 -16.17 2.26 14.23
C THR A 58 -15.99 3.65 14.83
N MET A 59 -15.45 3.73 16.04
CA MET A 59 -15.16 5.01 16.68
C MET A 59 -14.19 5.86 15.84
N LEU A 60 -13.13 5.26 15.28
CA LEU A 60 -12.19 5.99 14.42
C LEU A 60 -12.85 6.45 13.11
N ARG A 61 -13.71 5.64 12.50
CA ARG A 61 -14.51 6.06 11.35
C ARG A 61 -15.37 7.27 11.67
N GLU A 62 -16.08 7.25 12.79
CA GLU A 62 -16.93 8.36 13.22
C GLU A 62 -16.13 9.65 13.43
N GLU A 63 -14.90 9.57 13.96
CA GLU A 63 -14.02 10.75 14.09
C GLU A 63 -13.60 11.30 12.71
N ALA A 64 -13.30 10.42 11.74
CA ALA A 64 -13.01 10.85 10.37
C ALA A 64 -14.23 11.49 9.69
N GLU A 65 -15.43 10.89 9.83
CA GLU A 65 -16.67 11.39 9.25
C GLU A 65 -17.05 12.76 9.77
N LYS A 66 -16.82 13.08 11.07
CA LYS A 66 -17.07 14.40 11.66
C LYS A 66 -16.39 15.55 10.94
N VAL A 67 -15.22 15.28 10.35
CA VAL A 67 -14.44 16.28 9.62
C VAL A 67 -14.49 16.11 8.10
N GLY A 68 -15.36 15.24 7.59
CA GLY A 68 -15.46 14.94 6.15
C GLY A 68 -14.18 14.34 5.57
N PHE A 69 -13.50 13.51 6.36
CA PHE A 69 -12.30 12.76 5.97
C PHE A 69 -12.63 11.28 5.76
N VAL A 70 -11.91 10.59 4.88
CA VAL A 70 -12.21 9.19 4.57
C VAL A 70 -10.98 8.29 4.71
N VAL A 71 -11.19 7.03 5.08
CA VAL A 71 -10.18 6.00 4.95
C VAL A 71 -10.30 5.43 3.54
N CYS A 72 -9.41 5.84 2.63
CA CYS A 72 -9.50 5.48 1.21
C CYS A 72 -9.15 4.01 0.98
N GLN A 73 -8.16 3.53 1.69
CA GLN A 73 -7.68 2.16 1.71
C GLN A 73 -7.01 1.88 3.05
N THR A 74 -6.84 0.62 3.37
CA THR A 74 -6.07 0.20 4.53
C THR A 74 -4.88 -0.64 4.09
N HIS A 75 -3.89 -0.73 4.95
CA HIS A 75 -2.74 -1.59 4.76
C HIS A 75 -2.65 -2.57 5.92
N SER A 76 -2.65 -3.87 5.60
CA SER A 76 -2.55 -4.91 6.61
C SER A 76 -1.20 -4.86 7.33
N GLN A 77 -1.08 -5.68 8.34
CA GLN A 77 0.21 -5.84 8.98
C GLN A 77 1.19 -6.46 7.98
N PHE A 78 2.44 -5.99 8.01
CA PHE A 78 3.50 -6.59 7.22
C PHE A 78 3.67 -8.05 7.65
N SER A 79 2.99 -8.95 6.95
CA SER A 79 3.06 -10.39 7.16
C SER A 79 4.39 -10.88 6.59
N GLY A 80 5.42 -10.71 7.34
CA GLY A 80 6.76 -11.05 6.93
C GLY A 80 6.92 -12.54 6.60
N HIS A 81 8.12 -12.92 6.42
CA HIS A 81 8.56 -14.28 6.15
C HIS A 81 8.04 -15.26 7.21
N PRO A 82 7.37 -16.39 6.84
CA PRO A 82 6.86 -17.37 7.80
C PRO A 82 7.90 -17.89 8.81
N LYS A 83 9.18 -17.89 8.42
CA LYS A 83 10.28 -18.28 9.33
C LYS A 83 10.60 -17.23 10.40
N ARG A 84 10.06 -16.01 10.31
CA ARG A 84 10.50 -14.99 11.23
C ARG A 84 9.90 -15.12 12.61
N TYR A 85 8.60 -15.39 12.74
CA TYR A 85 7.96 -15.38 14.07
C TYR A 85 6.60 -16.06 14.17
N ASP A 86 5.86 -16.25 13.06
CA ASP A 86 4.45 -16.61 13.10
C ASP A 86 4.15 -17.84 12.24
N SER A 87 3.24 -18.67 12.73
CA SER A 87 2.66 -19.71 11.91
C SER A 87 1.78 -19.11 10.82
N MET A 88 1.54 -19.86 9.75
CA MET A 88 0.60 -19.42 8.70
C MET A 88 -0.79 -19.12 9.28
N ASP A 89 -1.21 -19.86 10.31
CA ASP A 89 -2.49 -19.63 10.98
C ASP A 89 -2.54 -18.29 11.73
N GLU A 90 -1.45 -17.90 12.37
CA GLU A 90 -1.34 -16.56 12.98
C GLU A 90 -1.38 -15.45 11.93
N ILE A 91 -0.66 -15.61 10.82
CA ILE A 91 -0.67 -14.63 9.72
C ILE A 91 -2.08 -14.47 9.21
N VAL A 92 -2.76 -15.55 8.84
CA VAL A 92 -4.14 -15.52 8.36
C VAL A 92 -5.07 -14.86 9.37
N LYS A 93 -4.97 -15.19 10.65
CA LYS A 93 -5.80 -14.61 11.70
C LYS A 93 -5.60 -13.09 11.83
N ARG A 94 -4.37 -12.60 11.67
CA ARG A 94 -4.11 -11.15 11.66
C ARG A 94 -4.68 -10.47 10.42
N GLU A 95 -4.54 -11.09 9.26
CA GLU A 95 -5.11 -10.55 8.03
C GLU A 95 -6.64 -10.51 8.09
N GLU A 96 -7.28 -11.54 8.65
CA GLU A 96 -8.73 -11.54 8.91
C GLU A 96 -9.15 -10.39 9.85
N ALA A 97 -8.35 -10.10 10.89
CA ALA A 97 -8.60 -8.97 11.77
C ALA A 97 -8.42 -7.62 11.03
N CYS A 98 -7.41 -7.51 10.15
CA CYS A 98 -7.22 -6.33 9.30
C CYS A 98 -8.38 -6.14 8.32
N ILE A 99 -8.84 -7.19 7.67
CA ILE A 99 -10.02 -7.16 6.77
C ILE A 99 -11.26 -6.69 7.51
N LYS A 100 -11.50 -7.22 8.70
CA LYS A 100 -12.60 -6.82 9.57
C LYS A 100 -12.50 -5.35 9.98
N ALA A 101 -11.32 -4.91 10.43
CA ALA A 101 -11.05 -3.53 10.79
C ALA A 101 -11.24 -2.58 9.60
N THR A 102 -10.87 -3.01 8.39
CA THR A 102 -11.10 -2.28 7.13
C THR A 102 -12.59 -1.99 6.92
N HIS A 103 -13.43 -2.99 7.12
CA HIS A 103 -14.89 -2.84 7.04
C HIS A 103 -15.40 -1.78 8.03
N TYR A 104 -15.01 -1.88 9.31
CA TYR A 104 -15.47 -0.95 10.34
C TYR A 104 -14.92 0.47 10.19
N LEU A 105 -13.75 0.63 9.56
CA LEU A 105 -13.22 1.93 9.13
C LEU A 105 -13.96 2.53 7.92
N GLY A 106 -14.89 1.79 7.30
CA GLY A 106 -15.64 2.23 6.14
C GLY A 106 -14.87 2.17 4.81
N SER A 107 -13.71 1.53 4.77
CA SER A 107 -12.96 1.29 3.54
C SER A 107 -13.40 -0.01 2.87
N LYS A 108 -13.25 -0.06 1.54
CA LYS A 108 -13.50 -1.26 0.72
C LYS A 108 -12.23 -2.01 0.35
N PHE A 109 -11.06 -1.42 0.55
CA PHE A 109 -9.79 -1.93 0.05
C PHE A 109 -8.81 -2.16 1.21
N CYS A 110 -8.31 -3.39 1.32
CA CYS A 110 -7.24 -3.76 2.24
C CYS A 110 -6.04 -4.26 1.43
N VAL A 111 -4.93 -3.54 1.50
CA VAL A 111 -3.67 -3.98 0.89
C VAL A 111 -3.06 -5.08 1.74
N VAL A 112 -2.72 -6.20 1.12
CA VAL A 112 -2.16 -7.38 1.77
C VAL A 112 -0.98 -7.90 0.98
N HIS A 113 0.19 -7.95 1.61
CA HIS A 113 1.39 -8.49 0.99
C HIS A 113 1.32 -10.01 0.80
N PRO A 114 1.95 -10.55 -0.24
CA PRO A 114 2.05 -12.00 -0.40
C PRO A 114 2.92 -12.62 0.70
N VAL A 115 2.68 -13.87 0.98
CA VAL A 115 3.60 -14.70 1.77
C VAL A 115 4.64 -15.33 0.85
N PHE A 116 5.81 -15.58 1.40
CA PHE A 116 6.94 -16.13 0.67
C PHE A 116 7.42 -17.43 1.30
N THR A 117 7.95 -18.33 0.49
CA THR A 117 8.74 -19.47 0.96
C THR A 117 10.12 -18.99 1.47
N ALA A 118 10.95 -19.92 1.94
CA ALA A 118 12.28 -19.59 2.45
C ALA A 118 13.18 -18.96 1.39
N ASN A 119 13.07 -19.39 0.13
CA ASN A 119 13.77 -18.82 -1.00
C ASN A 119 12.83 -17.87 -1.75
N ARG A 120 13.25 -16.62 -1.93
CA ARG A 120 12.44 -15.55 -2.51
C ARG A 120 12.94 -15.07 -3.88
N ARG A 121 14.02 -15.62 -4.37
CA ARG A 121 14.53 -15.18 -5.67
C ARG A 121 13.50 -15.46 -6.75
N TYR A 122 13.29 -14.47 -7.61
CA TYR A 122 12.30 -14.53 -8.69
C TYR A 122 12.54 -15.68 -9.67
N ASP A 123 13.81 -15.96 -9.97
CA ASP A 123 14.25 -17.00 -10.89
C ASP A 123 14.33 -18.41 -10.27
N ILE A 124 14.06 -18.51 -8.97
CA ILE A 124 14.14 -19.76 -8.19
C ILE A 124 12.83 -19.94 -7.42
N GLU A 125 12.25 -21.14 -7.50
CA GLU A 125 11.01 -21.51 -6.79
C GLU A 125 9.81 -20.56 -7.06
N MET A 126 9.78 -19.97 -8.28
CA MET A 126 8.72 -19.03 -8.64
C MET A 126 7.33 -19.68 -8.58
N LYS A 127 7.20 -20.91 -9.07
CA LYS A 127 5.94 -21.64 -9.03
C LYS A 127 5.52 -21.96 -7.60
N GLU A 128 6.43 -22.43 -6.77
CA GLU A 128 6.17 -22.77 -5.37
C GLU A 128 5.76 -21.54 -4.58
N ASN A 129 6.38 -20.39 -4.83
CA ASN A 129 6.00 -19.10 -4.22
C ASN A 129 4.62 -18.63 -4.69
N PHE A 130 4.30 -18.81 -5.98
CA PHE A 130 3.00 -18.49 -6.52
C PHE A 130 1.90 -19.37 -5.89
N ASP A 131 2.11 -20.68 -5.86
CA ASP A 131 1.18 -21.64 -5.27
C ASP A 131 0.96 -21.35 -3.77
N ALA A 132 2.04 -21.06 -3.03
CA ALA A 132 1.95 -20.70 -1.61
C ALA A 132 1.17 -19.39 -1.38
N ALA A 133 1.35 -18.40 -2.25
CA ALA A 133 0.57 -17.17 -2.21
C ALA A 133 -0.91 -17.43 -2.53
N VAL A 134 -1.22 -18.28 -3.53
CA VAL A 134 -2.59 -18.70 -3.83
C VAL A 134 -3.24 -19.36 -2.63
N ASP A 135 -2.55 -20.29 -1.97
CA ASP A 135 -3.08 -20.99 -0.80
C ASP A 135 -3.34 -20.04 0.38
N PHE A 136 -2.43 -19.10 0.60
CA PHE A 136 -2.59 -18.06 1.61
C PHE A 136 -3.80 -17.17 1.32
N TYR A 137 -3.88 -16.58 0.12
CA TYR A 137 -4.96 -15.67 -0.22
C TYR A 137 -6.34 -16.35 -0.24
N LYS A 138 -6.43 -17.61 -0.67
CA LYS A 138 -7.67 -18.39 -0.59
C LYS A 138 -8.23 -18.50 0.82
N ARG A 139 -7.38 -18.54 1.83
CA ARG A 139 -7.81 -18.59 3.24
C ARG A 139 -8.47 -17.30 3.69
N LEU A 140 -8.23 -16.17 3.02
CA LEU A 140 -8.83 -14.87 3.34
C LEU A 140 -10.22 -14.69 2.72
N ILE A 141 -10.60 -15.47 1.70
CA ILE A 141 -11.86 -15.31 0.96
C ILE A 141 -13.08 -15.24 1.90
N PRO A 142 -13.26 -16.13 2.88
CA PRO A 142 -14.43 -16.08 3.76
C PRO A 142 -14.57 -14.75 4.52
N ALA A 143 -13.45 -14.17 4.96
CA ALA A 143 -13.45 -12.86 5.64
C ALA A 143 -13.74 -11.72 4.66
N LEU A 144 -13.16 -11.74 3.44
CA LEU A 144 -13.39 -10.76 2.40
C LEU A 144 -14.87 -10.71 1.98
N GLU A 145 -15.51 -11.87 1.83
CA GLU A 145 -16.93 -11.96 1.51
C GLU A 145 -17.80 -11.49 2.67
N LYS A 146 -17.53 -11.96 3.89
CA LYS A 146 -18.30 -11.62 5.10
C LYS A 146 -18.31 -10.11 5.37
N TYR A 147 -17.17 -9.45 5.21
CA TYR A 147 -17.00 -8.03 5.51
C TYR A 147 -17.13 -7.10 4.30
N ASP A 148 -17.39 -7.66 3.12
CA ASP A 148 -17.53 -6.92 1.86
C ASP A 148 -16.31 -6.01 1.58
N VAL A 149 -15.11 -6.61 1.68
CA VAL A 149 -13.82 -5.97 1.45
C VAL A 149 -13.13 -6.64 0.26
N TYR A 150 -12.35 -5.85 -0.49
CA TYR A 150 -11.44 -6.34 -1.52
C TYR A 150 -10.03 -6.42 -0.95
N CYS A 151 -9.35 -7.53 -1.20
CA CYS A 151 -7.92 -7.67 -0.96
C CYS A 151 -7.17 -7.08 -2.16
N CYS A 152 -6.34 -6.07 -1.92
CA CYS A 152 -5.47 -5.50 -2.94
C CYS A 152 -4.06 -6.10 -2.80
N ILE A 153 -3.65 -6.89 -3.78
CA ILE A 153 -2.32 -7.50 -3.84
C ILE A 153 -1.34 -6.43 -4.28
N GLU A 154 -0.26 -6.25 -3.53
CA GLU A 154 0.77 -5.26 -3.84
C GLU A 154 1.97 -5.89 -4.56
N ASN A 155 2.53 -5.16 -5.54
CA ASN A 155 3.77 -5.55 -6.17
C ASN A 155 4.94 -5.38 -5.21
N MET A 156 5.72 -6.45 -5.05
CA MET A 156 6.77 -6.55 -4.05
C MET A 156 8.17 -6.60 -4.66
N TRP A 157 9.15 -6.32 -3.83
CA TRP A 157 10.56 -6.54 -4.11
C TRP A 157 11.20 -7.46 -3.06
N HIS A 158 12.41 -7.88 -3.30
CA HIS A 158 13.18 -8.72 -2.39
C HIS A 158 14.64 -8.28 -2.35
N CYS A 159 15.28 -8.49 -1.21
CA CYS A 159 16.72 -8.37 -1.10
C CYS A 159 17.37 -9.71 -1.41
N ASP A 160 18.19 -9.77 -2.47
CA ASP A 160 18.89 -10.99 -2.83
C ASP A 160 19.77 -11.46 -1.66
N PRO A 161 19.57 -12.70 -1.18
CA PRO A 161 20.25 -13.19 0.02
C PRO A 161 21.75 -13.43 -0.19
N VAL A 162 22.21 -13.48 -1.43
CA VAL A 162 23.62 -13.73 -1.77
C VAL A 162 24.37 -12.42 -2.01
N TYR A 163 23.77 -11.53 -2.80
CA TYR A 163 24.43 -10.31 -3.27
C TYR A 163 23.99 -9.04 -2.52
N GLY A 164 22.90 -9.11 -1.76
CA GLY A 164 22.43 -7.99 -0.92
C GLY A 164 21.81 -6.81 -1.69
N HIS A 165 21.49 -6.98 -2.98
CA HIS A 165 20.80 -5.94 -3.76
C HIS A 165 19.31 -6.24 -3.89
N ILE A 166 18.53 -5.20 -4.19
CA ILE A 166 17.10 -5.34 -4.45
C ILE A 166 16.88 -6.02 -5.80
N CYS A 167 15.98 -6.96 -5.85
CA CYS A 167 15.60 -7.71 -7.04
C CYS A 167 14.11 -8.02 -7.07
N ALA A 168 13.62 -8.44 -8.24
CA ALA A 168 12.26 -8.92 -8.40
C ALA A 168 12.02 -10.20 -7.58
N THR A 169 10.77 -10.38 -7.18
CA THR A 169 10.25 -11.56 -6.48
C THR A 169 8.89 -11.92 -7.03
N ILE A 170 8.22 -12.91 -6.45
CA ILE A 170 6.84 -13.24 -6.80
C ILE A 170 5.94 -11.98 -6.69
N LEU A 171 5.03 -11.81 -7.63
CA LEU A 171 4.11 -10.68 -7.74
C LEU A 171 4.79 -9.30 -7.88
N SER A 172 6.07 -9.25 -8.26
CA SER A 172 6.71 -8.00 -8.65
C SER A 172 6.17 -7.45 -9.98
N ARG A 173 5.63 -8.31 -10.84
CA ARG A 173 5.18 -7.98 -12.19
C ARG A 173 3.66 -7.87 -12.28
N ALA A 174 3.16 -6.83 -12.94
CA ALA A 174 1.72 -6.62 -13.10
C ALA A 174 1.00 -7.82 -13.74
N LYS A 175 1.62 -8.50 -14.70
CA LYS A 175 1.03 -9.69 -15.34
C LYS A 175 0.81 -10.83 -14.35
N GLU A 176 1.74 -11.06 -13.43
CA GLU A 176 1.60 -12.08 -12.38
C GLU A 176 0.48 -11.70 -11.39
N MET A 177 0.37 -10.42 -11.04
CA MET A 177 -0.72 -9.95 -10.18
C MET A 177 -2.09 -10.12 -10.84
N VAL A 178 -2.19 -9.85 -12.15
CA VAL A 178 -3.41 -10.10 -12.92
C VAL A 178 -3.74 -11.60 -12.94
N GLU A 179 -2.74 -12.46 -13.18
CA GLU A 179 -2.92 -13.92 -13.12
C GLU A 179 -3.40 -14.37 -11.73
N MET A 180 -2.77 -13.88 -10.66
CA MET A 180 -3.16 -14.16 -9.28
C MET A 180 -4.62 -13.75 -9.03
N CYS A 181 -5.02 -12.55 -9.42
CA CYS A 181 -6.41 -12.10 -9.28
C CYS A 181 -7.39 -12.98 -10.08
N ASN A 182 -7.00 -13.45 -11.28
CA ASN A 182 -7.84 -14.36 -12.07
C ASN A 182 -8.02 -15.73 -11.41
N VAL A 183 -6.98 -16.24 -10.76
CA VAL A 183 -7.04 -17.52 -10.01
C VAL A 183 -7.88 -17.39 -8.74
N LEU A 184 -7.81 -16.24 -8.07
CA LEU A 184 -8.46 -16.02 -6.77
C LEU A 184 -9.89 -15.49 -6.86
N GLY A 185 -10.27 -14.85 -7.96
CA GLY A 185 -11.64 -14.34 -8.21
C GLY A 185 -11.85 -12.89 -7.81
N ASP A 186 -13.12 -12.48 -7.83
CA ASP A 186 -13.54 -11.06 -7.86
C ASP A 186 -13.23 -10.26 -6.59
N ARG A 187 -12.93 -10.92 -5.47
CA ARG A 187 -12.56 -10.24 -4.21
C ARG A 187 -11.12 -9.74 -4.21
N PHE A 188 -10.35 -9.99 -5.29
CA PHE A 188 -8.95 -9.59 -5.39
C PHE A 188 -8.77 -8.51 -6.44
N LYS A 189 -8.02 -7.49 -6.06
CA LYS A 189 -7.62 -6.35 -6.85
C LYS A 189 -6.11 -6.17 -6.76
N ILE A 190 -5.57 -5.19 -7.44
CA ILE A 190 -4.16 -4.87 -7.50
C ILE A 190 -3.92 -3.54 -6.79
N CYS A 191 -2.92 -3.47 -5.94
CA CYS A 191 -2.29 -2.25 -5.49
C CYS A 191 -0.99 -2.06 -6.29
N VAL A 192 -0.88 -0.98 -7.05
CA VAL A 192 0.38 -0.63 -7.70
C VAL A 192 1.17 0.29 -6.78
N ASP A 193 2.28 -0.22 -6.25
CA ASP A 193 3.33 0.58 -5.63
C ASP A 193 4.34 1.01 -6.69
N VAL A 194 4.43 2.33 -6.91
CA VAL A 194 5.26 2.89 -7.98
C VAL A 194 6.75 2.79 -7.66
N GLY A 195 7.15 2.93 -6.40
CA GLY A 195 8.54 2.80 -5.98
C GLY A 195 9.04 1.37 -6.10
N HIS A 196 8.23 0.39 -5.71
CA HIS A 196 8.54 -1.03 -5.87
C HIS A 196 8.68 -1.40 -7.36
N GLY A 197 7.84 -0.83 -8.23
CA GLY A 197 7.99 -0.98 -9.69
C GLY A 197 9.36 -0.50 -10.17
N LEU A 198 9.76 0.72 -9.78
CA LEU A 198 11.07 1.26 -10.13
C LEU A 198 12.23 0.41 -9.59
N LEU A 199 12.11 -0.11 -8.36
CA LEU A 199 13.12 -0.98 -7.74
C LEU A 199 13.31 -2.31 -8.49
N THR A 200 12.24 -2.85 -9.01
CA THR A 200 12.26 -4.12 -9.77
C THR A 200 12.43 -3.92 -11.27
N GLN A 201 12.71 -2.67 -11.70
CA GLN A 201 12.90 -2.29 -13.09
C GLN A 201 11.66 -2.59 -13.95
N ASP A 202 10.48 -2.40 -13.39
CA ASP A 202 9.22 -2.39 -14.12
C ASP A 202 8.73 -0.95 -14.31
N ASP A 203 7.99 -0.68 -15.39
CA ASP A 203 7.42 0.64 -15.63
C ASP A 203 6.08 0.77 -14.92
N PRO A 204 5.93 1.63 -13.89
CA PRO A 204 4.68 1.80 -13.18
C PRO A 204 3.52 2.26 -14.09
N CYS A 205 3.79 2.97 -15.19
CA CYS A 205 2.76 3.35 -16.15
C CYS A 205 2.20 2.12 -16.88
N GLU A 206 3.08 1.21 -17.31
CA GLU A 206 2.67 -0.05 -17.93
C GLU A 206 2.01 -0.98 -16.89
N MET A 207 2.48 -0.99 -15.65
CA MET A 207 1.83 -1.76 -14.58
C MET A 207 0.36 -1.34 -14.40
N VAL A 208 0.08 -0.04 -14.39
CA VAL A 208 -1.29 0.49 -14.34
C VAL A 208 -2.11 0.03 -15.55
N ARG A 209 -1.58 0.14 -16.76
CA ARG A 209 -2.27 -0.31 -17.98
C ARG A 209 -2.59 -1.80 -17.97
N ILE A 210 -1.63 -2.61 -17.54
CA ILE A 210 -1.82 -4.07 -17.43
C ILE A 210 -2.84 -4.43 -16.35
N ALA A 211 -2.80 -3.73 -15.20
CA ALA A 211 -3.77 -3.95 -14.13
C ALA A 211 -5.21 -3.63 -14.56
N GLY A 212 -5.38 -2.56 -15.36
CA GLY A 212 -6.69 -2.20 -15.95
C GLY A 212 -7.79 -2.09 -14.90
N ASP A 213 -8.90 -2.77 -15.11
CA ASP A 213 -10.07 -2.81 -14.21
C ASP A 213 -9.82 -3.55 -12.87
N LYS A 214 -8.71 -4.26 -12.77
CA LYS A 214 -8.27 -4.87 -11.51
C LYS A 214 -7.52 -3.90 -10.60
N LEU A 215 -7.16 -2.71 -11.07
CA LEU A 215 -6.51 -1.70 -10.24
C LEU A 215 -7.45 -1.22 -9.13
N GLY A 216 -7.16 -1.53 -7.88
CA GLY A 216 -7.93 -1.14 -6.71
C GLY A 216 -7.32 0.01 -5.93
N CYS A 217 -6.01 -0.03 -5.73
CA CYS A 217 -5.25 0.89 -4.90
C CYS A 217 -3.96 1.37 -5.56
N LEU A 218 -3.38 2.41 -4.97
CA LEU A 218 -2.07 2.94 -5.33
C LEU A 218 -1.26 3.21 -4.07
N HIS A 219 0.04 2.94 -4.14
CA HIS A 219 1.05 3.51 -3.26
C HIS A 219 1.97 4.40 -4.10
N ALA A 220 1.82 5.70 -3.91
CA ALA A 220 2.51 6.70 -4.72
C ALA A 220 3.66 7.30 -3.90
N HIS A 221 4.86 7.21 -4.43
CA HIS A 221 6.05 7.87 -3.93
C HIS A 221 7.13 7.87 -5.01
N ASP A 222 8.12 8.72 -4.90
CA ASP A 222 9.27 8.69 -5.80
C ASP A 222 10.37 7.78 -5.25
N ASN A 223 11.24 7.30 -6.13
CA ASN A 223 12.27 6.33 -5.79
C ASN A 223 13.47 6.49 -6.73
N ASP A 224 14.67 6.17 -6.26
CA ASP A 224 15.90 6.21 -7.07
C ASP A 224 16.17 4.90 -7.84
N GLY A 225 15.33 3.89 -7.68
CA GLY A 225 15.49 2.56 -8.27
C GLY A 225 16.59 1.71 -7.62
N ILE A 226 17.10 2.12 -6.46
CA ILE A 226 18.19 1.45 -5.73
C ILE A 226 17.74 1.06 -4.33
N LEU A 227 17.14 2.01 -3.62
CA LEU A 227 16.67 1.85 -2.24
C LEU A 227 15.17 2.13 -2.17
N ASP A 228 14.49 1.50 -1.23
CA ASP A 228 13.08 1.77 -0.97
C ASP A 228 12.94 3.08 -0.16
N LEU A 229 13.05 4.21 -0.88
CA LEU A 229 13.23 5.52 -0.27
C LEU A 229 11.94 6.17 0.21
N HIS A 230 10.79 5.81 -0.34
CA HIS A 230 9.54 6.53 -0.12
C HIS A 230 9.76 8.05 -0.18
N ALA A 231 10.30 8.53 -1.31
CA ALA A 231 10.63 9.94 -1.49
C ALA A 231 9.44 10.75 -2.01
N PHE A 232 9.46 12.06 -1.76
CA PHE A 232 8.46 12.95 -2.35
C PHE A 232 8.56 12.99 -3.88
N PRO A 233 7.43 13.11 -4.58
CA PRO A 233 7.45 13.38 -6.01
C PRO A 233 8.34 14.57 -6.35
N PHE A 234 9.08 14.45 -7.45
CA PHE A 234 10.03 15.45 -7.95
C PHE A 234 11.27 15.67 -7.07
N THR A 235 11.52 14.84 -6.07
CA THR A 235 12.72 14.94 -5.26
C THR A 235 13.96 14.64 -6.13
N PRO A 236 14.99 15.51 -6.11
CA PRO A 236 16.23 15.23 -6.81
C PRO A 236 16.97 14.08 -6.11
N HIS A 237 17.11 12.95 -6.77
CA HIS A 237 17.96 11.87 -6.29
C HIS A 237 19.41 12.12 -6.69
N GLY A 238 20.35 11.85 -5.79
CA GLY A 238 21.78 12.02 -6.05
C GLY A 238 22.25 11.15 -7.21
N LYS A 239 23.24 11.64 -7.96
CA LYS A 239 23.90 10.82 -8.99
C LYS A 239 24.81 9.81 -8.32
N PRO A 240 24.65 8.50 -8.52
CA PRO A 240 25.61 7.54 -8.03
C PRO A 240 26.99 7.78 -8.65
N CYS A 241 27.98 8.03 -7.84
CA CYS A 241 29.41 7.93 -8.20
C CYS A 241 29.84 8.54 -9.54
N GLY A 242 29.49 9.81 -9.83
CA GLY A 242 30.05 10.55 -10.97
C GLY A 242 29.59 10.07 -12.36
N MET A 243 28.63 9.20 -12.46
CA MET A 243 28.07 8.77 -13.75
C MET A 243 27.09 9.81 -14.31
N SER A 244 27.10 9.98 -15.65
CA SER A 244 26.32 11.00 -16.36
C SER A 244 24.88 10.61 -16.69
N TRP A 245 24.37 9.50 -16.15
CA TRP A 245 22.99 9.07 -16.40
C TRP A 245 22.00 9.83 -15.52
N LYS A 246 20.82 9.99 -16.05
CA LYS A 246 19.71 10.59 -15.32
C LYS A 246 19.35 9.67 -14.15
N PRO A 247 19.14 10.20 -12.94
CA PRO A 247 18.57 9.40 -11.87
C PRO A 247 17.22 8.84 -12.33
N LEU A 248 16.98 7.58 -12.00
CA LEU A 248 15.67 6.99 -12.19
C LEU A 248 14.68 7.74 -11.29
N ARG A 249 13.57 8.14 -11.83
CA ARG A 249 12.46 8.75 -11.09
C ARG A 249 11.18 8.56 -11.85
N MET A 250 10.08 8.72 -11.15
CA MET A 250 8.76 8.59 -11.70
C MET A 250 8.46 9.68 -12.74
N ASP A 251 7.97 9.27 -13.92
CA ASP A 251 7.31 10.20 -14.84
C ASP A 251 5.86 10.38 -14.40
N TRP A 252 5.65 11.37 -13.53
CA TRP A 252 4.34 11.64 -12.95
C TRP A 252 3.30 12.05 -14.01
N THR A 253 3.71 12.71 -15.08
CA THR A 253 2.80 13.10 -16.16
C THR A 253 2.30 11.87 -16.92
N ALA A 254 3.21 11.00 -17.32
CA ALA A 254 2.86 9.74 -17.97
C ALA A 254 2.03 8.83 -17.05
N PHE A 255 2.34 8.81 -15.74
CA PHE A 255 1.60 8.02 -14.76
C PHE A 255 0.15 8.49 -14.59
N MET A 256 -0.06 9.79 -14.42
CA MET A 256 -1.41 10.35 -14.30
C MET A 256 -2.25 10.11 -15.56
N LYS A 257 -1.61 10.15 -16.74
CA LYS A 257 -2.24 9.78 -18.00
C LYS A 257 -2.59 8.29 -18.07
N ALA A 258 -1.71 7.40 -17.62
CA ALA A 258 -2.00 5.97 -17.56
C ALA A 258 -3.20 5.67 -16.65
N LEU A 259 -3.35 6.40 -15.54
CA LEU A 259 -4.54 6.28 -14.66
C LEU A 259 -5.83 6.70 -15.35
N ASP A 260 -5.77 7.72 -16.25
CA ASP A 260 -6.94 8.11 -17.05
C ASP A 260 -7.27 7.07 -18.12
N GLU A 261 -6.28 6.52 -18.78
CA GLU A 261 -6.44 5.48 -19.81
C GLU A 261 -7.19 4.24 -19.29
N VAL A 262 -7.03 3.90 -18.01
CA VAL A 262 -7.73 2.78 -17.36
C VAL A 262 -8.95 3.19 -16.54
N ASP A 263 -9.37 4.46 -16.63
CA ASP A 263 -10.49 5.03 -15.87
C ASP A 263 -10.39 4.82 -14.35
N TYR A 264 -9.20 4.91 -13.78
CA TYR A 264 -9.01 4.72 -12.34
C TYR A 264 -9.75 5.80 -11.53
N ARG A 265 -10.63 5.37 -10.62
CA ARG A 265 -11.49 6.24 -9.80
C ARG A 265 -11.12 6.27 -8.32
N GLY A 266 -10.08 5.56 -7.92
CA GLY A 266 -9.59 5.57 -6.55
C GLY A 266 -8.88 6.88 -6.16
N SER A 267 -8.18 6.86 -5.03
CA SER A 267 -7.38 8.00 -4.58
C SER A 267 -5.95 7.93 -5.10
N LEU A 268 -5.34 9.09 -5.34
CA LEU A 268 -3.88 9.20 -5.40
C LEU A 268 -3.37 9.13 -3.97
N CYS A 269 -2.88 7.96 -3.58
CA CYS A 269 -2.49 7.68 -2.21
C CYS A 269 -0.98 7.73 -2.06
N PHE A 270 -0.48 8.67 -1.28
CA PHE A 270 0.93 8.74 -0.94
C PHE A 270 1.24 7.87 0.28
N GLU A 271 2.04 6.84 0.07
CA GLU A 271 2.58 6.04 1.16
C GLU A 271 3.83 6.70 1.77
N LEU A 272 3.63 7.89 2.28
CA LEU A 272 4.66 8.75 2.82
C LEU A 272 4.31 9.22 4.23
N GLY A 273 5.34 9.46 5.05
CA GLY A 273 5.25 10.22 6.28
C GLY A 273 5.83 11.63 6.09
N ALA A 274 5.50 12.56 6.99
CA ALA A 274 6.11 13.87 6.98
C ALA A 274 7.62 13.78 7.28
N PRO A 275 8.45 14.54 6.56
CA PRO A 275 9.90 14.52 6.79
C PRO A 275 10.29 15.31 8.04
N GLY A 276 11.40 14.90 8.65
CA GLY A 276 12.03 15.62 9.74
C GLY A 276 11.34 15.52 11.10
N PRO A 277 11.68 16.39 12.05
CA PRO A 277 11.12 16.35 13.40
C PRO A 277 9.68 16.86 13.45
N GLU A 278 8.92 16.39 14.45
CA GLU A 278 7.51 16.72 14.68
C GLU A 278 7.12 18.19 14.47
N PRO A 279 7.88 19.19 14.94
CA PRO A 279 7.50 20.60 14.78
C PRO A 279 7.33 21.06 13.33
N ILE A 280 7.90 20.35 12.36
CA ILE A 280 7.80 20.70 10.93
C ILE A 280 6.87 19.77 10.14
N TRP A 281 6.26 18.77 10.77
CA TRP A 281 5.40 17.81 10.07
C TRP A 281 4.25 18.45 9.33
N LYS A 282 3.61 19.47 9.93
CA LYS A 282 2.51 20.16 9.28
C LYS A 282 2.91 20.73 7.93
N ALA A 283 4.01 21.47 7.87
CA ALA A 283 4.54 22.02 6.62
C ALA A 283 4.90 20.92 5.60
N GLY A 284 5.42 19.78 6.05
CA GLY A 284 5.70 18.62 5.21
C GLY A 284 4.43 18.03 4.61
N TYR A 285 3.38 17.85 5.39
CA TYR A 285 2.08 17.34 4.90
C TYR A 285 1.39 18.36 3.98
N GLU A 286 1.41 19.64 4.30
CA GLU A 286 0.86 20.70 3.42
C GLU A 286 1.59 20.72 2.06
N TYR A 287 2.91 20.58 2.06
CA TYR A 287 3.70 20.48 0.83
C TYR A 287 3.34 19.24 0.00
N MET A 288 3.19 18.06 0.65
CA MET A 288 2.73 16.85 -0.02
C MET A 288 1.34 17.01 -0.63
N ALA A 289 0.40 17.59 0.13
CA ALA A 289 -0.95 17.82 -0.35
C ALA A 289 -0.97 18.77 -1.57
N ALA A 290 -0.14 19.81 -1.56
CA ALA A 290 -0.01 20.73 -2.71
C ALA A 290 0.52 19.99 -3.95
N ILE A 291 1.55 19.15 -3.80
CA ILE A 291 2.05 18.31 -4.90
C ILE A 291 0.96 17.36 -5.40
N ALA A 292 0.28 16.65 -4.48
CA ALA A 292 -0.79 15.72 -4.85
C ALA A 292 -1.91 16.42 -5.64
N ARG A 293 -2.33 17.62 -5.22
CA ARG A 293 -3.32 18.42 -5.95
C ARG A 293 -2.83 18.79 -7.35
N TYR A 294 -1.57 19.25 -7.46
CA TYR A 294 -0.98 19.53 -8.76
C TYR A 294 -1.01 18.29 -9.66
N LEU A 295 -0.57 17.13 -9.18
CA LEU A 295 -0.59 15.89 -9.97
C LEU A 295 -2.00 15.55 -10.47
N THR A 296 -3.03 15.76 -9.66
CA THR A 296 -4.40 15.49 -10.12
C THR A 296 -4.84 16.41 -11.28
N THR A 297 -4.22 17.58 -11.48
CA THR A 297 -4.49 18.44 -12.62
C THR A 297 -3.87 17.94 -13.92
N LEU A 298 -2.88 17.06 -13.84
CA LEU A 298 -2.25 16.44 -15.01
C LEU A 298 -3.15 15.38 -15.68
N ARG A 299 -4.20 14.94 -14.98
CA ARG A 299 -5.25 14.13 -15.60
C ARG A 299 -6.00 15.02 -16.60
N ASN A 300 -6.35 14.46 -17.74
CA ASN A 300 -7.05 15.17 -18.83
C ASN A 300 -6.30 16.40 -19.38
N ALA A 301 -5.02 16.57 -19.08
CA ALA A 301 -4.25 17.64 -19.71
C ALA A 301 -3.97 17.27 -21.17
N GLU A 302 -4.46 18.09 -22.09
CA GLU A 302 -4.06 18.05 -23.50
C GLU A 302 -2.68 18.70 -23.62
N TYR A 303 -1.64 17.93 -23.99
CA TYR A 303 -0.31 18.41 -24.32
C TYR A 303 0.00 18.20 -25.80
#